data_540deefbabb9c2e03d56f0c046b7b068
#
_entry.id   540deefbabb9c2e03d56f0c046b7b068
#
_cell.length_a   1.000
_cell.length_b   1.000
_cell.length_c   1.000
_cell.angle_alpha   90.00
_cell.angle_beta   90.00
_cell.angle_gamma   90.00
#
_symmetry.space_group_name_H-M   'P 1'
#
loop_
_entity.id
_entity.type
_entity.pdbx_description
1 polymer ?
#
loop_
_entity_poly.entity_id
_entity_poly.type
_entity_poly.pdbx_seq_one_letter_code
_entity_poly.pdbx_strand_id
1 'polypeptide(L)'
;RGMPDLLYFQAMAQEKLGHNEQAKEMFNELIKIGQDQRENGTNGSLIAVEESSWGNNKAVSNAYYLEALGNKGFGNTVEAQQQFQTALKEYRNNLWAKTMMEN
;
A
#
# COMPACT_ATOMS: atom_id res chain seq x y z
N ARG A 1 -7.93 14.14 3.90
CA ARG A 1 -7.40 13.41 4.06
C ARG A 1 -7.69 12.29 3.62
N GLY A 2 -7.34 11.90 3.09
CA GLY A 2 -7.91 10.90 2.46
C GLY A 2 -7.59 9.58 2.98
N MET A 3 -8.35 8.66 2.59
CA MET A 3 -8.11 7.28 2.91
C MET A 3 -7.57 6.65 1.65
N PRO A 4 -6.29 6.30 1.63
CA PRO A 4 -5.71 5.76 0.40
C PRO A 4 -6.38 4.48 -0.10
N ASP A 5 -6.86 3.63 0.81
CA ASP A 5 -7.54 2.42 0.33
C ASP A 5 -8.86 2.75 -0.35
N LEU A 6 -9.44 3.90 -0.06
CA LEU A 6 -10.62 4.33 -0.81
C LEU A 6 -10.28 4.53 -2.28
N LEU A 7 -9.06 5.02 -2.55
CA LEU A 7 -8.60 5.18 -3.92
C LEU A 7 -8.57 3.83 -4.65
N TYR A 8 -8.16 2.78 -3.94
CA TYR A 8 -8.15 1.45 -4.51
C TYR A 8 -9.56 1.01 -4.92
N PHE A 9 -10.53 1.21 -4.04
CA PHE A 9 -11.89 0.80 -4.34
C PHE A 9 -12.50 1.66 -5.45
N GLN A 10 -12.17 2.93 -5.49
CA GLN A 10 -12.60 3.80 -6.57
C GLN A 10 -12.03 3.34 -7.90
N ALA A 11 -10.75 2.93 -7.90
CA ALA A 11 -10.12 2.43 -9.11
C ALA A 11 -10.80 1.15 -9.59
N MET A 12 -11.14 0.26 -8.65
CA MET A 12 -11.85 -0.96 -8.99
C MET A 12 -13.20 -0.65 -9.63
N ALA A 13 -13.89 0.35 -9.10
CA ALA A 13 -15.18 0.76 -9.65
C ALA A 13 -15.03 1.30 -11.06
N GLN A 14 -14.00 2.10 -11.31
CA GLN A 14 -13.73 2.62 -12.65
C GLN A 14 -13.47 1.49 -13.62
N GLU A 15 -12.72 0.49 -13.18
CA GLU A 15 -12.42 -0.65 -14.03
C GLU A 15 -13.69 -1.39 -14.43
N LYS A 16 -14.60 -1.55 -13.48
CA LYS A 16 -15.86 -2.22 -13.76
C LYS A 16 -16.75 -1.43 -14.71
N LEU A 17 -16.60 -0.13 -14.72
CA LEU A 17 -17.34 0.72 -15.63
C LEU A 17 -16.70 0.80 -17.01
N GLY A 18 -15.58 0.15 -17.20
CA GLY A 18 -14.89 0.17 -18.46
C GLY A 18 -13.90 1.32 -18.62
N HIS A 19 -13.70 2.10 -17.55
CA HIS A 19 -12.77 3.23 -17.57
C HIS A 19 -11.38 2.74 -17.19
N ASN A 20 -10.79 1.92 -18.01
CA ASN A 20 -9.54 1.24 -17.66
C ASN A 20 -8.38 2.19 -17.53
N GLU A 21 -8.35 3.27 -18.31
CA GLU A 21 -7.26 4.23 -18.21
C GLU A 21 -7.27 4.96 -16.89
N GLN A 22 -8.45 5.40 -16.46
CA GLN A 22 -8.57 6.06 -15.17
C GLN A 22 -8.22 5.11 -14.04
N ALA A 23 -8.65 3.86 -14.14
CA ALA A 23 -8.33 2.87 -13.12
C ALA A 23 -6.83 2.69 -12.99
N LYS A 24 -6.14 2.58 -14.12
CA LYS A 24 -4.70 2.40 -14.10
C LYS A 24 -3.98 3.59 -13.48
N GLU A 25 -4.44 4.79 -13.77
CA GLU A 25 -3.86 5.98 -13.17
C GLU A 25 -4.01 5.96 -11.66
N MET A 26 -5.18 5.52 -11.18
CA MET A 26 -5.42 5.47 -9.74
C MET A 26 -4.57 4.40 -9.07
N PHE A 27 -4.42 3.24 -9.69
CA PHE A 27 -3.55 2.20 -9.16
C PHE A 27 -2.10 2.68 -9.12
N ASN A 28 -1.68 3.36 -10.17
CA ASN A 28 -0.32 3.91 -10.22
C ASN A 28 -0.12 4.97 -9.15
N GLU A 29 -1.15 5.75 -8.89
CA GLU A 29 -1.09 6.75 -7.83
C GLU A 29 -0.87 6.10 -6.47
N LEU A 30 -1.53 4.99 -6.21
CA LEU A 30 -1.34 4.25 -4.96
C LEU A 30 0.11 3.81 -4.81
N ILE A 31 0.70 3.29 -5.89
CA ILE A 31 2.08 2.86 -5.85
C ILE A 31 2.99 4.04 -5.54
N LYS A 32 2.74 5.17 -6.19
CA LYS A 32 3.55 6.36 -5.98
C LYS A 32 3.44 6.88 -4.56
N ILE A 33 2.22 6.90 -4.01
CA ILE A 33 2.02 7.33 -2.64
C ILE A 33 2.80 6.44 -1.69
N GLY A 34 2.72 5.13 -1.91
CA GLY A 34 3.45 4.19 -1.06
C GLY A 34 4.95 4.38 -1.16
N GLN A 35 5.46 4.52 -2.38
CA GLN A 35 6.90 4.73 -2.56
C GLN A 35 7.36 6.02 -1.92
N ASP A 36 6.59 7.07 -2.07
CA ASP A 36 6.94 8.35 -1.50
C ASP A 36 6.97 8.29 0.03
N GLN A 37 5.99 7.63 0.61
CA GLN A 37 5.96 7.49 2.05
C GLN A 37 7.15 6.67 2.56
N ARG A 38 7.51 5.64 1.82
CA ARG A 38 8.61 4.78 2.21
C ARG A 38 9.95 5.51 2.14
N GLU A 39 10.12 6.31 1.10
CA GLU A 39 11.40 6.98 0.86
C GLU A 39 11.54 8.28 1.62
N ASN A 40 10.45 9.03 1.74
CA ASN A 40 10.52 10.38 2.29
C ASN A 40 9.87 10.51 3.65
N GLY A 41 8.78 9.79 3.85
CA GLY A 41 8.06 9.90 5.11
C GLY A 41 8.83 9.35 6.27
N THR A 42 9.54 8.24 6.07
CA THR A 42 10.31 7.63 7.14
C THR A 42 11.62 8.33 7.39
N ASN A 43 12.18 8.94 6.35
CA ASN A 43 13.46 9.61 6.50
C ASN A 43 13.38 10.87 7.30
N GLY A 44 12.22 11.49 7.35
CA GLY A 44 12.06 12.75 8.04
C GLY A 44 11.78 12.63 9.52
N SER A 45 11.74 11.42 10.06
CA SER A 45 11.32 11.24 11.43
C SER A 45 12.25 10.34 12.20
N LEU A 46 12.90 10.90 13.19
CA LEU A 46 13.73 10.10 14.09
C LEU A 46 12.87 9.19 14.94
N ILE A 47 11.67 9.64 15.25
CA ILE A 47 10.76 8.84 16.06
C ILE A 47 10.40 7.58 15.33
N ALA A 48 10.17 7.69 14.01
CA ALA A 48 9.84 6.53 13.21
C ALA A 48 10.98 5.53 13.23
N VAL A 49 12.21 6.02 13.22
CA VAL A 49 13.37 5.15 13.28
C VAL A 49 13.39 4.37 14.59
N GLU A 50 13.10 5.05 15.68
CA GLU A 50 13.06 4.38 16.97
C GLU A 50 11.98 3.32 17.00
N GLU A 51 10.82 3.65 16.46
CA GLU A 51 9.73 2.69 16.41
C GLU A 51 10.11 1.48 15.58
N SER A 52 10.84 1.71 14.51
CA SER A 52 11.29 0.62 13.67
C SER A 52 12.13 -0.37 14.44
N SER A 53 12.98 0.13 15.34
CA SER A 53 13.87 -0.73 16.07
C SER A 53 13.12 -1.68 16.99
N TRP A 54 11.87 -1.39 17.25
CA TRP A 54 11.03 -2.27 18.07
C TRP A 54 10.19 -3.21 17.19
N GLY A 55 10.41 -3.20 15.88
CA GLY A 55 9.66 -4.07 15.01
C GLY A 55 8.21 -3.66 14.85
N ASN A 56 7.92 -2.39 15.09
CA ASN A 56 6.54 -1.92 15.06
C ASN A 56 6.46 -0.68 14.18
N ASN A 57 6.76 -0.84 12.92
CA ASN A 57 6.86 0.27 12.00
C ASN A 57 5.61 0.40 11.15
N LYS A 58 4.60 1.05 11.70
CA LYS A 58 3.34 1.21 11.03
C LYS A 58 3.46 2.02 9.73
N ALA A 59 4.30 3.04 9.74
CA ALA A 59 4.43 3.91 8.58
C ALA A 59 4.97 3.14 7.39
N VAL A 60 6.03 2.36 7.60
CA VAL A 60 6.60 1.57 6.52
C VAL A 60 5.64 0.47 6.10
N SER A 61 4.97 -0.15 7.07
CA SER A 61 3.99 -1.18 6.76
C SER A 61 2.89 -0.64 5.86
N ASN A 62 2.35 0.53 6.19
CA ASN A 62 1.30 1.12 5.40
C ASN A 62 1.79 1.51 4.01
N ALA A 63 3.04 1.95 3.91
CA ALA A 63 3.60 2.28 2.60
C ALA A 63 3.65 1.06 1.68
N TYR A 64 4.09 -0.07 2.21
CA TYR A 64 4.10 -1.31 1.43
C TYR A 64 2.69 -1.77 1.11
N TYR A 65 1.77 -1.57 2.04
CA TYR A 65 0.38 -1.92 1.82
C TYR A 65 -0.19 -1.14 0.61
N LEU A 66 0.09 0.15 0.53
CA LEU A 66 -0.41 0.96 -0.59
C LEU A 66 0.19 0.53 -1.91
N GLU A 67 1.51 0.24 -1.92
CA GLU A 67 2.13 -0.26 -3.13
C GLU A 67 1.52 -1.59 -3.55
N ALA A 68 1.25 -2.46 -2.57
CA ALA A 68 0.65 -3.75 -2.86
C ALA A 68 -0.74 -3.61 -3.46
N LEU A 69 -1.53 -2.67 -2.94
CA LEU A 69 -2.86 -2.42 -3.48
C LEU A 69 -2.78 -2.00 -4.95
N GLY A 70 -1.85 -1.11 -5.26
CA GLY A 70 -1.69 -0.67 -6.64
C GLY A 70 -1.28 -1.82 -7.54
N ASN A 71 -0.35 -2.63 -7.10
CA ASN A 71 0.10 -3.77 -7.90
C ASN A 71 -1.00 -4.81 -8.05
N LYS A 72 -1.79 -5.03 -6.99
CA LYS A 72 -2.91 -5.96 -7.08
C LYS A 72 -3.90 -5.48 -8.13
N GLY A 73 -4.16 -4.18 -8.19
CA GLY A 73 -5.06 -3.63 -9.19
C GLY A 73 -4.54 -3.80 -10.60
N PHE A 74 -3.22 -3.74 -10.79
CA PHE A 74 -2.64 -3.95 -12.12
C PHE A 74 -2.59 -5.43 -12.49
N GLY A 75 -2.88 -6.33 -11.56
CA GLY A 75 -2.77 -7.75 -11.83
C GLY A 75 -1.39 -8.32 -11.55
N ASN A 76 -0.51 -7.53 -10.95
CA ASN A 76 0.83 -7.99 -10.57
C ASN A 76 0.73 -8.75 -9.25
N THR A 77 0.14 -9.93 -9.31
CA THR A 77 -0.23 -10.66 -8.11
C THR A 77 0.97 -11.07 -7.27
N VAL A 78 2.02 -11.53 -7.93
CA VAL A 78 3.21 -11.99 -7.21
C VAL A 78 3.85 -10.82 -6.45
N GLU A 79 4.00 -9.71 -7.13
CA GLU A 79 4.58 -8.53 -6.51
C GLU A 79 3.72 -8.03 -5.36
N ALA A 80 2.41 -8.00 -5.58
CA ALA A 80 1.49 -7.56 -4.54
C ALA A 80 1.59 -8.45 -3.31
N GLN A 81 1.64 -9.76 -3.52
CA GLN A 81 1.74 -10.69 -2.40
C GLN A 81 3.01 -10.44 -1.59
N GLN A 82 4.12 -10.24 -2.27
CA GLN A 82 5.37 -9.98 -1.58
C GLN A 82 5.30 -8.71 -0.77
N GLN A 83 4.66 -7.68 -1.31
CA GLN A 83 4.55 -6.41 -0.62
C GLN A 83 3.59 -6.49 0.56
N PHE A 84 2.49 -7.24 0.43
CA PHE A 84 1.61 -7.47 1.57
C PHE A 84 2.35 -8.21 2.67
N GLN A 85 3.15 -9.20 2.31
CA GLN A 85 3.93 -9.94 3.30
C GLN A 85 4.94 -9.04 3.98
N THR A 86 5.58 -8.16 3.22
CA THR A 86 6.52 -7.21 3.80
C THR A 86 5.81 -6.27 4.76
N ALA A 87 4.61 -5.82 4.38
CA ALA A 87 3.83 -4.97 5.27
C ALA A 87 3.55 -5.65 6.60
N LEU A 88 3.19 -6.94 6.55
CA LEU A 88 2.93 -7.69 7.76
C LEU A 88 4.18 -7.94 8.57
N LYS A 89 5.31 -8.07 7.90
CA LYS A 89 6.58 -8.26 8.58
C LYS A 89 6.97 -7.00 9.34
N GLU A 90 6.71 -5.82 8.76
CA GLU A 90 7.01 -4.56 9.41
C GLU A 90 6.05 -4.26 10.56
N TYR A 91 4.79 -4.67 10.41
CA TYR A 91 3.80 -4.44 11.44
C TYR A 91 2.78 -5.56 11.39
N ARG A 92 2.91 -6.50 12.32
CA ARG A 92 2.08 -7.69 12.34
C ARG A 92 0.59 -7.44 12.41
N ASN A 93 0.22 -6.36 13.06
CA ASN A 93 -1.19 -6.05 13.28
C ASN A 93 -1.82 -5.27 12.14
N ASN A 94 -1.16 -5.21 10.98
CA ASN A 94 -1.75 -4.56 9.83
C ASN A 94 -2.85 -5.45 9.26
N LEU A 95 -4.03 -5.33 9.83
CA LEU A 95 -5.16 -6.19 9.45
C LEU A 95 -5.60 -5.96 8.02
N TRP A 96 -5.46 -4.74 7.53
CA TRP A 96 -5.84 -4.45 6.15
C TRP A 96 -4.95 -5.20 5.18
N ALA A 97 -3.65 -5.23 5.44
CA ALA A 97 -2.73 -5.96 4.58
C ALA A 97 -3.05 -7.45 4.60
N LYS A 98 -3.35 -7.98 5.76
CA LYS A 98 -3.69 -9.40 5.88
C LYS A 98 -4.95 -9.72 5.10
N THR A 99 -5.98 -8.89 5.25
CA THR A 99 -7.25 -9.10 4.58
C THR A 99 -7.09 -9.05 3.07
N MET A 100 -6.38 -8.05 2.59
CA MET A 100 -6.21 -7.89 1.15
C MET A 100 -5.32 -8.97 0.54
N MET A 101 -4.38 -9.47 1.32
CA MET A 101 -3.51 -10.53 0.84
C MET A 101 -4.29 -11.82 0.63
N GLU A 102 -5.26 -12.07 1.49
CA GLU A 102 -6.05 -13.29 1.43
C GLU A 102 -7.14 -13.24 0.38
N ASN A 103 -7.49 -12.08 -0.09
CA ASN A 103 -8.47 -11.96 -1.16
C ASN A 103 -7.78 -12.08 -2.51
#